data_d6a31f5f8cd8d5d3a02a195a5b4652f5
#
_entry.id   d6a31f5f8cd8d5d3a02a195a5b4652f5
#
_cell.length_a   1.000
_cell.length_b   1.000
_cell.length_c   1.000
_cell.angle_alpha   90.00
_cell.angle_beta   90.00
_cell.angle_gamma   90.00
#
_symmetry.space_group_name_H-M   'P 1'
#
loop_
_entity.id
_entity.type
_entity.pdbx_description
1 polymer ?
#
loop_
_entity_poly.entity_id
_entity_poly.type
_entity_poly.pdbx_seq_one_letter_code
_entity_poly.pdbx_strand_id
1 'polypeptide(L)'
;MTRRRALVLAGAALACPVVVRAQAVRLRIGHGLPTTHPVHVALQVFADELAARSGGSLTCTIFPDGVIGQEIDLLAQAQAGKLDFVKASASVMERIDPTYRVFNLPFVFRDRAHWRAVVENEVGDGILATTADKGLVGLTYYEAGSRSFYAGRPIDHPDHLKGLKIRIQPSPTMHRLMQVFGAEGVALAWEHVYNALRAGIVDGAENSIGALVVGRHGEVVKYYSHDEHTMVPDVFMCAAARWANFTPAEQQTVRAAARASYRRMNELWETFEVDARAKCVAMGVTFTYPDKAPFVSRAEVLTKEFADDARLKALIGRIAQS
;
A
#
# COMPACT_ATOMS: atom_id res chain seq x y z
N MET A 1 93.32 -7.07 11.45
CA MET A 1 92.16 -7.47 12.25
C MET A 1 91.04 -6.42 12.03
N THR A 2 90.11 -6.64 11.11
CA THR A 2 88.98 -5.69 10.74
C THR A 2 87.67 -6.38 11.02
N ARG A 3 86.97 -5.90 12.07
CA ARG A 3 85.59 -6.33 12.42
C ARG A 3 84.58 -5.68 11.52
N ARG A 4 83.91 -6.47 10.66
CA ARG A 4 82.71 -6.05 9.91
C ARG A 4 81.49 -6.11 10.87
N ARG A 5 80.86 -4.95 11.09
CA ARG A 5 79.58 -4.85 11.76
C ARG A 5 78.47 -5.05 10.68
N ALA A 6 77.71 -6.12 10.85
CA ALA A 6 76.48 -6.35 10.05
C ALA A 6 75.32 -5.52 10.66
N LEU A 7 74.74 -4.59 9.91
CA LEU A 7 73.48 -3.92 10.25
C LEU A 7 72.32 -4.87 9.86
N VAL A 8 71.54 -5.29 10.84
CA VAL A 8 70.25 -5.96 10.62
C VAL A 8 69.17 -4.87 10.50
N LEU A 9 68.65 -4.64 9.30
CA LEU A 9 67.48 -3.84 9.08
C LEU A 9 66.24 -4.68 9.41
N ALA A 10 65.58 -4.41 10.53
CA ALA A 10 64.28 -4.95 10.88
C ALA A 10 63.22 -4.19 10.10
N GLY A 11 62.70 -4.79 9.04
CA GLY A 11 61.54 -4.28 8.29
C GLY A 11 60.26 -4.44 9.11
N ALA A 12 59.73 -3.32 9.63
CA ALA A 12 58.38 -3.31 10.20
C ALA A 12 57.35 -3.41 9.07
N ALA A 13 56.77 -4.56 8.87
CA ALA A 13 55.61 -4.75 7.99
C ALA A 13 54.39 -4.04 8.62
N LEU A 14 54.00 -2.89 8.06
CA LEU A 14 52.72 -2.24 8.36
C LEU A 14 51.60 -3.17 7.89
N ALA A 15 51.01 -3.92 8.80
CA ALA A 15 49.75 -4.63 8.55
C ALA A 15 48.63 -3.59 8.41
N CYS A 16 48.34 -3.17 7.16
CA CYS A 16 47.08 -2.48 6.87
C CYS A 16 45.93 -3.43 7.19
N PRO A 17 44.98 -3.05 8.03
CA PRO A 17 43.79 -3.86 8.25
C PRO A 17 43.03 -3.98 6.91
N VAL A 18 42.98 -5.17 6.34
CA VAL A 18 42.13 -5.48 5.22
C VAL A 18 40.70 -5.42 5.77
N VAL A 19 40.02 -4.31 5.51
CA VAL A 19 38.57 -4.20 5.76
C VAL A 19 37.90 -5.14 4.78
N VAL A 20 37.64 -6.37 5.24
CA VAL A 20 36.76 -7.28 4.49
C VAL A 20 35.36 -6.68 4.47
N ARG A 21 35.05 -6.00 3.38
CA ARG A 21 33.71 -5.49 3.15
C ARG A 21 32.82 -6.71 2.95
N ALA A 22 31.93 -6.98 3.91
CA ALA A 22 30.93 -8.03 3.77
C ALA A 22 30.19 -7.80 2.44
N GLN A 23 29.97 -8.87 1.67
CA GLN A 23 29.26 -8.78 0.40
C GLN A 23 27.86 -8.21 0.66
N ALA A 24 27.50 -7.14 -0.06
CA ALA A 24 26.20 -6.49 0.09
C ALA A 24 25.06 -7.46 -0.20
N VAL A 25 24.11 -7.55 0.72
CA VAL A 25 22.89 -8.33 0.52
C VAL A 25 21.95 -7.52 -0.38
N ARG A 26 21.61 -8.06 -1.56
CA ARG A 26 20.67 -7.44 -2.48
C ARG A 26 19.27 -7.98 -2.22
N LEU A 27 18.40 -7.11 -1.70
CA LEU A 27 17.02 -7.41 -1.36
C LEU A 27 16.10 -7.06 -2.53
N ARG A 28 14.94 -7.71 -2.62
CA ARG A 28 13.98 -7.57 -3.72
C ARG A 28 12.68 -6.97 -3.18
N ILE A 29 12.17 -5.91 -3.83
CA ILE A 29 10.89 -5.26 -3.53
C ILE A 29 9.97 -5.44 -4.74
N GLY A 30 8.75 -5.94 -4.54
CA GLY A 30 7.75 -6.08 -5.60
C GLY A 30 6.52 -5.21 -5.36
N HIS A 31 5.98 -4.59 -6.43
CA HIS A 31 4.69 -3.88 -6.42
C HIS A 31 4.08 -3.80 -7.83
N GLY A 32 2.75 -3.61 -7.90
CA GLY A 32 1.98 -3.58 -9.15
C GLY A 32 1.78 -2.20 -9.76
N LEU A 33 2.39 -1.13 -9.22
CA LEU A 33 2.16 0.25 -9.67
C LEU A 33 3.29 0.73 -10.61
N PRO A 34 3.02 1.67 -11.53
CA PRO A 34 4.04 2.20 -12.43
C PRO A 34 5.07 3.08 -11.68
N THR A 35 6.24 3.27 -12.29
CA THR A 35 7.34 4.04 -11.72
C THR A 35 7.01 5.52 -11.48
N THR A 36 5.99 6.05 -12.14
CA THR A 36 5.49 7.42 -11.96
C THR A 36 4.56 7.58 -10.74
N HIS A 37 4.15 6.49 -10.11
CA HIS A 37 3.26 6.53 -8.95
C HIS A 37 4.03 6.93 -7.67
N PRO A 38 3.44 7.76 -6.77
CA PRO A 38 4.07 8.17 -5.50
C PRO A 38 4.62 7.01 -4.66
N VAL A 39 3.93 5.87 -4.64
CA VAL A 39 4.39 4.64 -3.95
C VAL A 39 5.75 4.18 -4.47
N HIS A 40 6.00 4.18 -5.79
CA HIS A 40 7.31 3.80 -6.32
C HIS A 40 8.41 4.74 -5.84
N VAL A 41 8.14 6.03 -5.86
CA VAL A 41 9.09 7.05 -5.37
C VAL A 41 9.36 6.86 -3.87
N ALA A 42 8.34 6.58 -3.07
CA ALA A 42 8.49 6.28 -1.64
C ALA A 42 9.31 4.99 -1.41
N LEU A 43 9.10 3.94 -2.21
CA LEU A 43 9.89 2.71 -2.15
C LEU A 43 11.34 2.94 -2.59
N GLN A 44 11.60 3.86 -3.53
CA GLN A 44 12.97 4.28 -3.86
C GLN A 44 13.64 4.96 -2.67
N VAL A 45 12.92 5.86 -1.97
CA VAL A 45 13.43 6.46 -0.71
C VAL A 45 13.71 5.40 0.34
N PHE A 46 12.85 4.38 0.48
CA PHE A 46 13.14 3.25 1.37
C PHE A 46 14.44 2.56 1.00
N ALA A 47 14.66 2.26 -0.28
CA ALA A 47 15.85 1.58 -0.78
C ALA A 47 17.13 2.41 -0.53
N ASP A 48 17.08 3.71 -0.81
CA ASP A 48 18.21 4.63 -0.64
C ASP A 48 18.55 4.82 0.84
N GLU A 49 17.55 5.02 1.70
CA GLU A 49 17.71 5.13 3.16
C GLU A 49 18.27 3.84 3.78
N LEU A 50 17.79 2.68 3.31
CA LEU A 50 18.29 1.38 3.76
C LEU A 50 19.77 1.24 3.41
N ALA A 51 20.15 1.53 2.17
CA ALA A 51 21.53 1.47 1.71
C ALA A 51 22.44 2.45 2.48
N ALA A 52 21.99 3.70 2.65
CA ALA A 52 22.75 4.71 3.37
C ALA A 52 22.98 4.34 4.84
N ARG A 53 21.91 3.93 5.56
CA ARG A 53 21.96 3.57 6.99
C ARG A 53 22.71 2.29 7.27
N SER A 54 22.74 1.37 6.33
CA SER A 54 23.48 0.10 6.44
C SER A 54 24.95 0.21 5.97
N GLY A 55 25.39 1.40 5.56
CA GLY A 55 26.73 1.56 4.96
C GLY A 55 26.91 0.76 3.65
N GLY A 56 25.82 0.49 2.94
CA GLY A 56 25.80 -0.27 1.69
C GLY A 56 25.79 -1.79 1.87
N SER A 57 25.66 -2.30 3.10
CA SER A 57 25.56 -3.76 3.34
C SER A 57 24.20 -4.33 2.94
N LEU A 58 23.13 -3.52 2.98
CA LEU A 58 21.78 -3.86 2.52
C LEU A 58 21.41 -2.94 1.36
N THR A 59 21.10 -3.52 0.21
CA THR A 59 20.64 -2.77 -0.98
C THR A 59 19.36 -3.39 -1.53
N CYS A 60 18.56 -2.61 -2.28
CA CYS A 60 17.32 -3.11 -2.86
C CYS A 60 17.32 -3.03 -4.38
N THR A 61 16.61 -3.97 -5.01
CA THR A 61 16.14 -3.88 -6.39
C THR A 61 14.62 -3.85 -6.36
N ILE A 62 14.02 -2.83 -6.98
CA ILE A 62 12.57 -2.66 -7.06
C ILE A 62 12.05 -3.21 -8.38
N PHE A 63 10.99 -4.01 -8.32
CA PHE A 63 10.27 -4.59 -9.46
C PHE A 63 8.87 -3.96 -9.52
N PRO A 64 8.70 -2.88 -10.30
CA PRO A 64 7.42 -2.19 -10.46
C PRO A 64 6.50 -2.91 -11.46
N ASP A 65 5.32 -2.32 -11.72
CA ASP A 65 4.38 -2.69 -12.81
C ASP A 65 3.92 -4.16 -12.80
N GLY A 66 4.07 -4.86 -11.66
CA GLY A 66 3.71 -6.27 -11.57
C GLY A 66 4.57 -7.21 -12.43
N VAL A 67 5.77 -6.78 -12.86
CA VAL A 67 6.66 -7.56 -13.75
C VAL A 67 7.08 -8.92 -13.18
N ILE A 68 6.96 -9.11 -11.86
CA ILE A 68 7.24 -10.40 -11.21
C ILE A 68 6.01 -11.03 -10.57
N GLY A 69 4.82 -10.53 -10.88
CA GLY A 69 3.52 -11.02 -10.41
C GLY A 69 2.61 -9.92 -9.87
N GLN A 70 1.33 -10.23 -9.74
CA GLN A 70 0.31 -9.35 -9.18
C GLN A 70 0.36 -9.32 -7.66
N GLU A 71 -0.39 -8.43 -6.98
CA GLU A 71 -0.33 -8.28 -5.51
C GLU A 71 -0.52 -9.61 -4.77
N ILE A 72 -1.44 -10.46 -5.21
CA ILE A 72 -1.66 -11.79 -4.60
C ILE A 72 -0.45 -12.71 -4.80
N ASP A 73 0.14 -12.69 -5.99
CA ASP A 73 1.33 -13.49 -6.31
C ASP A 73 2.56 -12.99 -5.53
N LEU A 74 2.70 -11.65 -5.43
CA LEU A 74 3.79 -11.02 -4.68
C LEU A 74 3.70 -11.36 -3.18
N LEU A 75 2.49 -11.33 -2.61
CA LEU A 75 2.26 -11.76 -1.23
C LEU A 75 2.65 -13.23 -1.02
N ALA A 76 2.20 -14.11 -1.93
CA ALA A 76 2.55 -15.53 -1.88
C ALA A 76 4.08 -15.75 -2.03
N GLN A 77 4.75 -14.99 -2.90
CA GLN A 77 6.21 -15.04 -3.03
C GLN A 77 6.92 -14.58 -1.76
N ALA A 78 6.43 -13.52 -1.10
CA ALA A 78 6.99 -13.03 0.16
C ALA A 78 6.80 -14.06 1.30
N GLN A 79 5.58 -14.62 1.42
CA GLN A 79 5.29 -15.68 2.40
C GLN A 79 6.17 -16.92 2.18
N ALA A 80 6.49 -17.25 0.94
CA ALA A 80 7.40 -18.35 0.58
C ALA A 80 8.89 -17.99 0.69
N GLY A 81 9.25 -16.77 1.13
CA GLY A 81 10.62 -16.29 1.22
C GLY A 81 11.33 -16.06 -0.12
N LYS A 82 10.59 -16.00 -1.22
CA LYS A 82 11.13 -15.77 -2.59
C LYS A 82 11.21 -14.27 -2.94
N LEU A 83 10.54 -13.42 -2.17
CA LEU A 83 10.56 -11.96 -2.26
C LEU A 83 10.82 -11.40 -0.87
N ASP A 84 11.69 -10.39 -0.73
CA ASP A 84 12.07 -9.86 0.59
C ASP A 84 11.07 -8.83 1.10
N PHE A 85 10.57 -7.95 0.21
CA PHE A 85 9.59 -6.92 0.54
C PHE A 85 8.48 -6.86 -0.51
N VAL A 86 7.27 -6.57 -0.06
CA VAL A 86 6.08 -6.44 -0.90
C VAL A 86 5.25 -5.24 -0.48
N LYS A 87 4.69 -4.53 -1.46
CA LYS A 87 3.61 -3.57 -1.27
C LYS A 87 2.31 -4.20 -1.80
N ALA A 88 1.28 -4.19 -0.98
CA ALA A 88 -0.06 -4.61 -1.39
C ALA A 88 -1.14 -3.73 -0.76
N SER A 89 -2.30 -3.63 -1.39
CA SER A 89 -3.45 -2.92 -0.84
C SER A 89 -4.00 -3.62 0.40
N ALA A 90 -4.42 -2.85 1.41
CA ALA A 90 -5.10 -3.38 2.60
C ALA A 90 -6.38 -4.16 2.24
N SER A 91 -7.05 -3.83 1.12
CA SER A 91 -8.16 -4.64 0.61
C SER A 91 -7.76 -6.08 0.29
N VAL A 92 -6.62 -6.26 -0.36
CA VAL A 92 -6.09 -7.60 -0.68
C VAL A 92 -5.60 -8.30 0.58
N MET A 93 -5.07 -7.54 1.54
CA MET A 93 -4.58 -8.06 2.83
C MET A 93 -5.70 -8.69 3.68
N GLU A 94 -6.97 -8.32 3.48
CA GLU A 94 -8.10 -8.97 4.15
C GLU A 94 -8.13 -10.49 3.92
N ARG A 95 -7.59 -10.97 2.80
CA ARG A 95 -7.48 -12.41 2.50
C ARG A 95 -6.36 -13.11 3.28
N ILE A 96 -5.39 -12.36 3.75
CA ILE A 96 -4.28 -12.85 4.58
C ILE A 96 -4.67 -12.80 6.05
N ASP A 97 -5.22 -11.66 6.50
CA ASP A 97 -5.75 -11.49 7.86
C ASP A 97 -7.06 -10.69 7.86
N PRO A 98 -8.14 -11.24 8.43
CA PRO A 98 -9.46 -10.58 8.48
C PRO A 98 -9.45 -9.23 9.20
N THR A 99 -8.46 -8.92 10.03
CA THR A 99 -8.36 -7.61 10.70
C THR A 99 -8.28 -6.45 9.69
N TYR A 100 -7.67 -6.68 8.53
CA TYR A 100 -7.55 -5.67 7.47
C TYR A 100 -8.88 -5.26 6.84
N ARG A 101 -9.98 -6.00 7.08
CA ARG A 101 -11.33 -5.60 6.62
C ARG A 101 -11.75 -4.24 7.16
N VAL A 102 -11.20 -3.80 8.29
CA VAL A 102 -11.51 -2.49 8.89
C VAL A 102 -11.27 -1.34 7.91
N PHE A 103 -10.27 -1.44 7.04
CA PHE A 103 -10.01 -0.45 6.00
C PHE A 103 -10.99 -0.51 4.82
N ASN A 104 -11.71 -1.61 4.66
CA ASN A 104 -12.75 -1.80 3.65
C ASN A 104 -14.15 -1.46 4.15
N LEU A 105 -14.31 -1.23 5.47
CA LEU A 105 -15.58 -0.79 6.01
C LEU A 105 -15.84 0.66 5.63
N PRO A 106 -17.05 0.97 5.13
CA PRO A 106 -17.36 2.32 4.70
C PRO A 106 -17.49 3.27 5.88
N PHE A 107 -17.01 4.50 5.69
CA PHE A 107 -17.13 5.63 6.62
C PHE A 107 -16.56 5.40 8.04
N VAL A 108 -15.63 4.46 8.20
CA VAL A 108 -14.95 4.23 9.49
C VAL A 108 -13.99 5.37 9.82
N PHE A 109 -13.36 5.95 8.81
CA PHE A 109 -12.50 7.12 8.96
C PHE A 109 -13.27 8.39 8.61
N ARG A 110 -13.20 9.39 9.50
CA ARG A 110 -13.90 10.68 9.32
C ARG A 110 -13.31 11.49 8.16
N ASP A 111 -11.98 11.52 8.09
CA ASP A 111 -11.19 12.27 7.12
C ASP A 111 -9.73 11.76 7.09
N ARG A 112 -8.90 12.39 6.25
CA ARG A 112 -7.48 12.07 6.12
C ARG A 112 -6.70 12.25 7.43
N ALA A 113 -6.98 13.30 8.19
CA ALA A 113 -6.28 13.58 9.44
C ALA A 113 -6.57 12.48 10.47
N HIS A 114 -7.82 12.07 10.59
CA HIS A 114 -8.22 10.95 11.43
C HIS A 114 -7.58 9.63 10.96
N TRP A 115 -7.60 9.34 9.67
CA TRP A 115 -6.93 8.16 9.12
C TRP A 115 -5.43 8.15 9.47
N ARG A 116 -4.72 9.27 9.27
CA ARG A 116 -3.31 9.41 9.64
C ARG A 116 -3.08 9.18 11.14
N ALA A 117 -3.89 9.78 12.00
CA ALA A 117 -3.80 9.58 13.44
C ALA A 117 -3.92 8.10 13.83
N VAL A 118 -4.82 7.34 13.17
CA VAL A 118 -5.00 5.91 13.42
C VAL A 118 -3.82 5.07 12.93
N VAL A 119 -3.32 5.31 11.72
CA VAL A 119 -2.22 4.48 11.17
C VAL A 119 -0.86 4.80 11.79
N GLU A 120 -0.72 5.97 12.44
CA GLU A 120 0.50 6.42 13.11
C GLU A 120 0.53 6.06 14.61
N ASN A 121 -0.54 5.50 15.15
CA ASN A 121 -0.64 5.15 16.56
C ASN A 121 -0.63 3.62 16.80
N GLU A 122 -0.82 3.21 18.04
CA GLU A 122 -0.85 1.80 18.46
C GLU A 122 -1.95 0.96 17.78
N VAL A 123 -3.01 1.59 17.24
CA VAL A 123 -4.07 0.87 16.50
C VAL A 123 -3.50 0.40 15.16
N GLY A 124 -2.85 1.30 14.43
CA GLY A 124 -2.18 0.97 13.18
C GLY A 124 -1.07 -0.07 13.36
N ASP A 125 -0.22 0.12 14.38
CA ASP A 125 0.84 -0.85 14.72
C ASP A 125 0.25 -2.23 15.07
N GLY A 126 -0.86 -2.26 15.80
CA GLY A 126 -1.57 -3.49 16.15
C GLY A 126 -2.11 -4.23 14.91
N ILE A 127 -2.62 -3.52 13.91
CA ILE A 127 -3.06 -4.12 12.65
C ILE A 127 -1.87 -4.67 11.86
N LEU A 128 -0.76 -3.91 11.73
CA LEU A 128 0.46 -4.36 11.06
C LEU A 128 1.03 -5.65 11.68
N ALA A 129 0.89 -5.79 12.99
CA ALA A 129 1.43 -6.96 13.72
C ALA A 129 0.64 -8.25 13.45
N THR A 130 -0.61 -8.18 12.99
CA THR A 130 -1.48 -9.38 12.86
C THR A 130 -1.02 -10.38 11.78
N THR A 131 -0.13 -9.98 10.89
CA THR A 131 0.34 -10.83 9.80
C THR A 131 1.67 -11.54 10.08
N ALA A 132 2.25 -11.33 11.27
CA ALA A 132 3.57 -11.89 11.59
C ALA A 132 3.58 -13.43 11.58
N ASP A 133 2.53 -14.07 12.12
CA ASP A 133 2.33 -15.53 12.11
C ASP A 133 1.88 -16.07 10.73
N LYS A 134 1.58 -15.17 9.78
CA LYS A 134 1.19 -15.48 8.40
C LYS A 134 2.32 -15.26 7.39
N GLY A 135 3.56 -15.18 7.89
CA GLY A 135 4.75 -15.06 7.06
C GLY A 135 5.06 -13.64 6.56
N LEU A 136 4.42 -12.61 7.09
CA LEU A 136 4.61 -11.21 6.68
C LEU A 136 4.77 -10.30 7.92
N VAL A 137 5.79 -9.47 7.93
CA VAL A 137 6.01 -8.44 8.97
C VAL A 137 5.65 -7.08 8.39
N GLY A 138 4.57 -6.48 8.91
CA GLY A 138 4.16 -5.13 8.54
C GLY A 138 5.20 -4.08 8.96
N LEU A 139 5.52 -3.16 8.06
CA LEU A 139 6.51 -2.11 8.27
C LEU A 139 5.88 -0.72 8.36
N THR A 140 4.99 -0.40 7.43
CA THR A 140 4.29 0.89 7.37
C THR A 140 3.11 0.83 6.41
N TYR A 141 2.30 1.90 6.47
CA TYR A 141 1.24 2.17 5.50
C TYR A 141 1.69 3.23 4.50
N TYR A 142 1.10 3.21 3.31
CA TYR A 142 1.17 4.32 2.37
C TYR A 142 -0.23 4.83 2.08
N GLU A 143 -0.38 6.14 2.10
CA GLU A 143 -1.64 6.78 1.77
C GLU A 143 -2.04 6.45 0.31
N ALA A 144 -3.33 6.19 0.09
CA ALA A 144 -3.89 5.94 -1.23
C ALA A 144 -5.16 6.78 -1.49
N GLY A 145 -5.42 7.77 -0.63
CA GLY A 145 -6.56 8.70 -0.69
C GLY A 145 -7.88 8.07 -0.31
N SER A 146 -8.93 8.91 -0.32
CA SER A 146 -10.31 8.42 -0.20
C SER A 146 -10.78 7.80 -1.52
N ARG A 147 -11.57 6.74 -1.40
CA ARG A 147 -12.11 6.00 -2.54
C ARG A 147 -13.55 6.43 -2.79
N SER A 148 -13.86 6.65 -4.05
CA SER A 148 -15.16 7.10 -4.53
C SER A 148 -15.54 6.37 -5.80
N PHE A 149 -16.82 6.35 -6.14
CA PHE A 149 -17.31 5.73 -7.37
C PHE A 149 -16.99 6.57 -8.60
N TYR A 150 -16.65 5.91 -9.69
CA TYR A 150 -16.55 6.52 -11.01
C TYR A 150 -17.08 5.58 -12.09
N ALA A 151 -17.82 6.18 -13.04
CA ALA A 151 -18.56 5.44 -14.07
C ALA A 151 -18.80 6.29 -15.32
N GLY A 152 -19.53 5.74 -16.29
CA GLY A 152 -20.03 6.48 -17.46
C GLY A 152 -21.16 7.48 -17.14
N ARG A 153 -21.70 7.48 -15.93
CA ARG A 153 -22.75 8.39 -15.42
C ARG A 153 -22.45 8.76 -13.96
N PRO A 154 -23.03 9.87 -13.44
CA PRO A 154 -22.86 10.24 -12.04
C PRO A 154 -23.55 9.24 -11.10
N ILE A 155 -22.90 9.01 -9.95
CA ILE A 155 -23.40 8.17 -8.85
C ILE A 155 -23.67 9.09 -7.64
N ASP A 156 -24.75 9.85 -7.71
CA ASP A 156 -25.10 10.88 -6.71
C ASP A 156 -26.03 10.35 -5.61
N HIS A 157 -26.47 9.11 -5.74
CA HIS A 157 -27.29 8.39 -4.75
C HIS A 157 -26.97 6.89 -4.81
N PRO A 158 -27.01 6.14 -3.70
CA PRO A 158 -26.72 4.70 -3.73
C PRO A 158 -27.65 3.92 -4.66
N ASP A 159 -28.87 4.40 -4.95
CA ASP A 159 -29.75 3.75 -5.93
C ASP A 159 -29.23 3.83 -7.37
N HIS A 160 -28.32 4.75 -7.68
CA HIS A 160 -27.66 4.82 -8.99
C HIS A 160 -26.70 3.65 -9.23
N LEU A 161 -26.33 2.91 -8.18
CA LEU A 161 -25.49 1.71 -8.27
C LEU A 161 -26.30 0.46 -8.63
N LYS A 162 -27.64 0.47 -8.47
CA LYS A 162 -28.47 -0.72 -8.71
C LYS A 162 -28.27 -1.29 -10.10
N GLY A 163 -27.91 -2.57 -10.14
CA GLY A 163 -27.71 -3.35 -11.37
C GLY A 163 -26.42 -3.04 -12.14
N LEU A 164 -25.56 -2.12 -11.64
CA LEU A 164 -24.26 -1.88 -12.24
C LEU A 164 -23.24 -2.94 -11.83
N LYS A 165 -22.34 -3.26 -12.74
CA LYS A 165 -21.13 -4.02 -12.50
C LYS A 165 -20.01 -3.06 -12.12
N ILE A 166 -19.64 -3.05 -10.85
CA ILE A 166 -18.59 -2.17 -10.32
C ILE A 166 -17.35 -2.99 -10.04
N ARG A 167 -16.25 -2.62 -10.69
CA ARG A 167 -14.96 -3.22 -10.35
C ARG A 167 -14.56 -2.88 -8.92
N ILE A 168 -14.17 -3.89 -8.19
CA ILE A 168 -13.61 -3.78 -6.84
C ILE A 168 -12.24 -4.45 -6.75
N GLN A 169 -11.49 -4.14 -5.71
CA GLN A 169 -10.32 -4.94 -5.32
C GLN A 169 -10.78 -6.31 -4.76
N PRO A 170 -9.94 -7.36 -4.83
CA PRO A 170 -10.28 -8.70 -4.33
C PRO A 170 -10.43 -8.74 -2.79
N SER A 171 -11.55 -8.25 -2.27
CA SER A 171 -11.91 -8.20 -0.85
C SER A 171 -13.33 -8.72 -0.65
N PRO A 172 -13.56 -9.65 0.29
CA PRO A 172 -14.91 -10.09 0.68
C PRO A 172 -15.78 -8.95 1.18
N THR A 173 -15.22 -8.03 1.97
CA THR A 173 -15.95 -6.87 2.50
C THR A 173 -16.38 -5.92 1.39
N MET A 174 -15.52 -5.63 0.40
CA MET A 174 -15.87 -4.79 -0.74
C MET A 174 -16.94 -5.46 -1.62
N HIS A 175 -16.87 -6.77 -1.81
CA HIS A 175 -17.92 -7.50 -2.52
C HIS A 175 -19.27 -7.37 -1.80
N ARG A 176 -19.28 -7.54 -0.48
CA ARG A 176 -20.49 -7.37 0.32
C ARG A 176 -21.02 -5.93 0.29
N LEU A 177 -20.14 -4.94 0.33
CA LEU A 177 -20.51 -3.52 0.20
C LEU A 177 -21.25 -3.25 -1.11
N MET A 178 -20.76 -3.79 -2.24
CA MET A 178 -21.47 -3.64 -3.52
C MET A 178 -22.86 -4.25 -3.48
N GLN A 179 -23.03 -5.42 -2.90
CA GLN A 179 -24.35 -6.05 -2.73
C GLN A 179 -25.29 -5.18 -1.88
N VAL A 180 -24.79 -4.56 -0.80
CA VAL A 180 -25.56 -3.64 0.05
C VAL A 180 -26.02 -2.41 -0.75
N PHE A 181 -25.20 -1.93 -1.66
CA PHE A 181 -25.57 -0.83 -2.58
C PHE A 181 -26.42 -1.28 -3.77
N GLY A 182 -26.65 -2.60 -3.95
CA GLY A 182 -27.45 -3.15 -5.05
C GLY A 182 -26.66 -3.29 -6.36
N ALA A 183 -25.34 -3.22 -6.31
CA ALA A 183 -24.43 -3.44 -7.43
C ALA A 183 -23.87 -4.86 -7.44
N GLU A 184 -23.38 -5.29 -8.60
CA GLU A 184 -22.54 -6.48 -8.75
C GLU A 184 -21.07 -6.08 -8.59
N GLY A 185 -20.40 -6.58 -7.53
CA GLY A 185 -18.95 -6.37 -7.34
C GLY A 185 -18.15 -7.34 -8.20
N VAL A 186 -17.35 -6.82 -9.13
CA VAL A 186 -16.48 -7.62 -10.00
C VAL A 186 -15.04 -7.46 -9.54
N ALA A 187 -14.50 -8.48 -8.89
CA ALA A 187 -13.13 -8.45 -8.37
C ALA A 187 -12.12 -8.62 -9.51
N LEU A 188 -11.34 -7.58 -9.80
CA LEU A 188 -10.29 -7.58 -10.82
C LEU A 188 -8.99 -6.99 -10.26
N ALA A 189 -7.87 -7.61 -10.59
CA ALA A 189 -6.54 -7.04 -10.33
C ALA A 189 -6.36 -5.72 -11.10
N TRP A 190 -5.45 -4.88 -10.60
CA TRP A 190 -5.29 -3.49 -11.05
C TRP A 190 -5.04 -3.37 -12.56
N GLU A 191 -4.18 -4.17 -13.12
CA GLU A 191 -3.75 -4.12 -14.53
C GLU A 191 -4.87 -4.47 -15.52
N HIS A 192 -5.96 -5.09 -15.07
CA HIS A 192 -7.10 -5.46 -15.92
C HIS A 192 -8.18 -4.40 -15.97
N VAL A 193 -8.16 -3.41 -15.05
CA VAL A 193 -9.27 -2.46 -14.85
C VAL A 193 -9.52 -1.60 -16.08
N TYR A 194 -8.48 -1.01 -16.67
CA TYR A 194 -8.62 -0.17 -17.87
C TYR A 194 -9.30 -0.93 -19.02
N ASN A 195 -8.84 -2.14 -19.29
CA ASN A 195 -9.40 -2.94 -20.38
C ASN A 195 -10.83 -3.39 -20.08
N ALA A 196 -11.15 -3.71 -18.82
CA ALA A 196 -12.50 -4.09 -18.42
C ALA A 196 -13.49 -2.91 -18.55
N LEU A 197 -13.09 -1.71 -18.14
CA LEU A 197 -13.89 -0.48 -18.34
C LEU A 197 -14.08 -0.18 -19.83
N ARG A 198 -13.00 -0.22 -20.62
CA ARG A 198 -13.05 0.05 -22.05
C ARG A 198 -13.93 -0.94 -22.83
N ALA A 199 -13.92 -2.19 -22.42
CA ALA A 199 -14.70 -3.26 -23.06
C ALA A 199 -16.14 -3.36 -22.53
N GLY A 200 -16.54 -2.55 -21.52
CA GLY A 200 -17.86 -2.63 -20.89
C GLY A 200 -18.09 -3.91 -20.10
N ILE A 201 -17.03 -4.61 -19.69
CA ILE A 201 -17.11 -5.77 -18.78
C ILE A 201 -17.58 -5.31 -17.40
N VAL A 202 -17.18 -4.10 -17.01
CA VAL A 202 -17.67 -3.37 -15.84
C VAL A 202 -18.17 -1.99 -16.27
N ASP A 203 -19.22 -1.50 -15.61
CA ASP A 203 -19.84 -0.19 -15.88
C ASP A 203 -19.09 0.96 -15.21
N GLY A 204 -18.33 0.64 -14.18
CA GLY A 204 -17.56 1.58 -13.37
C GLY A 204 -16.63 0.86 -12.41
N ALA A 205 -16.01 1.66 -11.56
CA ALA A 205 -15.16 1.16 -10.48
C ALA A 205 -15.20 2.14 -9.29
N GLU A 206 -14.51 1.78 -8.22
CA GLU A 206 -14.28 2.64 -7.06
C GLU A 206 -12.78 2.72 -6.78
N ASN A 207 -12.26 3.90 -6.52
CA ASN A 207 -10.87 4.15 -6.15
C ASN A 207 -10.67 5.64 -5.83
N SER A 208 -9.43 6.03 -5.46
CA SER A 208 -9.03 7.42 -5.37
C SER A 208 -8.91 8.07 -6.76
N ILE A 209 -8.95 9.40 -6.78
CA ILE A 209 -8.83 10.19 -8.02
C ILE A 209 -7.57 9.86 -8.83
N GLY A 210 -6.47 9.49 -8.15
CA GLY A 210 -5.22 9.11 -8.79
C GLY A 210 -5.36 7.93 -9.77
N ALA A 211 -6.30 7.02 -9.51
CA ALA A 211 -6.56 5.88 -10.37
C ALA A 211 -7.00 6.27 -11.78
N LEU A 212 -7.75 7.39 -11.91
CA LEU A 212 -8.22 7.87 -13.21
C LEU A 212 -7.06 8.31 -14.10
N VAL A 213 -5.98 8.80 -13.51
CA VAL A 213 -4.77 9.26 -14.22
C VAL A 213 -3.79 8.10 -14.42
N VAL A 214 -3.37 7.46 -13.33
CA VAL A 214 -2.32 6.43 -13.36
C VAL A 214 -2.80 5.17 -14.12
N GLY A 215 -4.04 4.76 -13.88
CA GLY A 215 -4.69 3.64 -14.58
C GLY A 215 -5.31 4.04 -15.91
N ARG A 216 -5.23 5.31 -16.31
CA ARG A 216 -5.86 5.86 -17.51
C ARG A 216 -7.39 5.70 -17.53
N HIS A 217 -8.02 5.40 -16.40
CA HIS A 217 -9.46 5.15 -16.33
C HIS A 217 -10.27 6.37 -16.77
N GLY A 218 -9.77 7.60 -16.55
CA GLY A 218 -10.40 8.85 -17.00
C GLY A 218 -10.53 9.01 -18.53
N GLU A 219 -9.83 8.18 -19.31
CA GLU A 219 -10.03 8.13 -20.76
C GLU A 219 -11.37 7.47 -21.14
N VAL A 220 -11.80 6.51 -20.33
CA VAL A 220 -12.96 5.64 -20.62
C VAL A 220 -14.20 5.93 -19.75
N VAL A 221 -14.02 6.49 -18.54
CA VAL A 221 -15.11 6.94 -17.66
C VAL A 221 -15.10 8.45 -17.53
N LYS A 222 -16.30 9.07 -17.37
CA LYS A 222 -16.43 10.52 -17.44
C LYS A 222 -16.99 11.18 -16.18
N TYR A 223 -17.36 10.40 -15.17
CA TYR A 223 -17.88 10.92 -13.90
C TYR A 223 -17.13 10.31 -12.74
N TYR A 224 -16.73 11.17 -11.80
CA TYR A 224 -16.18 10.79 -10.51
C TYR A 224 -17.04 11.43 -9.42
N SER A 225 -17.75 10.61 -8.64
CA SER A 225 -18.67 11.05 -7.61
C SER A 225 -18.03 10.92 -6.24
N HIS A 226 -17.71 12.06 -5.62
CA HIS A 226 -17.01 12.16 -4.34
C HIS A 226 -17.87 11.73 -3.16
N ASP A 227 -18.25 10.47 -3.09
CA ASP A 227 -18.94 9.88 -1.95
C ASP A 227 -17.97 9.46 -0.82
N GLU A 228 -16.69 9.24 -1.15
CA GLU A 228 -15.56 9.00 -0.23
C GLU A 228 -15.87 7.89 0.80
N HIS A 229 -16.42 6.78 0.31
CA HIS A 229 -16.95 5.72 1.15
C HIS A 229 -15.88 4.93 1.93
N THR A 230 -14.63 4.85 1.47
CA THR A 230 -13.54 4.15 2.17
C THR A 230 -12.20 4.86 2.05
N MET A 231 -11.27 4.55 2.98
CA MET A 231 -9.88 5.01 2.95
C MET A 231 -8.96 3.80 3.13
N VAL A 232 -8.65 3.15 2.03
CA VAL A 232 -7.87 1.89 1.99
C VAL A 232 -6.40 2.21 1.73
N PRO A 233 -5.48 2.01 2.69
CA PRO A 233 -4.06 2.22 2.46
C PRO A 233 -3.43 1.11 1.63
N ASP A 234 -2.26 1.39 1.09
CA ASP A 234 -1.30 0.36 0.75
C ASP A 234 -0.48 -0.02 1.99
N VAL A 235 -0.09 -1.28 2.09
CA VAL A 235 0.71 -1.83 3.20
C VAL A 235 2.06 -2.27 2.66
N PHE A 236 3.14 -1.80 3.28
CA PHE A 236 4.50 -2.23 2.96
C PHE A 236 5.00 -3.23 3.99
N MET A 237 5.46 -4.37 3.55
CA MET A 237 5.76 -5.53 4.39
C MET A 237 7.10 -6.16 4.02
N CYS A 238 7.73 -6.81 5.01
CA CYS A 238 8.87 -7.69 4.85
C CYS A 238 8.42 -9.15 4.96
N ALA A 239 9.00 -10.04 4.17
CA ALA A 239 8.85 -11.47 4.37
C ALA A 239 9.37 -11.87 5.76
N ALA A 240 8.58 -12.63 6.53
CA ALA A 240 8.98 -13.02 7.90
C ALA A 240 10.28 -13.86 7.92
N ALA A 241 10.48 -14.70 6.91
CA ALA A 241 11.72 -15.47 6.75
C ALA A 241 12.94 -14.54 6.54
N ARG A 242 12.79 -13.45 5.80
CA ARG A 242 13.85 -12.44 5.64
C ARG A 242 14.05 -11.65 6.93
N TRP A 243 12.95 -11.23 7.57
CA TRP A 243 12.98 -10.49 8.82
C TRP A 243 13.74 -11.24 9.94
N ALA A 244 13.52 -12.54 10.06
CA ALA A 244 14.20 -13.39 11.03
C ALA A 244 15.73 -13.50 10.80
N ASN A 245 16.19 -13.27 9.58
CA ASN A 245 17.60 -13.28 9.22
C ASN A 245 18.30 -11.93 9.42
N PHE A 246 17.57 -10.85 9.71
CA PHE A 246 18.15 -9.57 10.06
C PHE A 246 18.58 -9.56 11.53
N THR A 247 19.76 -9.02 11.80
CA THR A 247 20.17 -8.69 13.16
C THR A 247 19.23 -7.62 13.76
N PRO A 248 19.15 -7.48 15.09
CA PRO A 248 18.35 -6.40 15.71
C PRO A 248 18.69 -4.99 15.18
N ALA A 249 19.96 -4.72 14.88
CA ALA A 249 20.40 -3.45 14.31
C ALA A 249 19.89 -3.25 12.88
N GLU A 250 19.93 -4.30 12.05
CA GLU A 250 19.37 -4.26 10.68
C GLU A 250 17.85 -4.10 10.70
N GLN A 251 17.13 -4.78 11.62
CA GLN A 251 15.70 -4.60 11.80
C GLN A 251 15.35 -3.15 12.16
N GLN A 252 16.12 -2.52 13.03
CA GLN A 252 15.96 -1.09 13.37
C GLN A 252 16.21 -0.20 12.14
N THR A 253 17.23 -0.52 11.34
CA THR A 253 17.55 0.17 10.09
C THR A 253 16.43 0.06 9.07
N VAL A 254 15.87 -1.14 8.86
CA VAL A 254 14.70 -1.36 7.99
C VAL A 254 13.49 -0.55 8.47
N ARG A 255 13.18 -0.57 9.77
CA ARG A 255 12.06 0.24 10.31
C ARG A 255 12.31 1.75 10.16
N ALA A 256 13.55 2.22 10.32
CA ALA A 256 13.90 3.63 10.12
C ALA A 256 13.74 4.05 8.66
N ALA A 257 14.18 3.22 7.72
CA ALA A 257 13.99 3.44 6.28
C ALA A 257 12.50 3.44 5.89
N ALA A 258 11.70 2.52 6.46
CA ALA A 258 10.24 2.48 6.24
C ALA A 258 9.55 3.76 6.75
N ARG A 259 9.93 4.27 7.92
CA ARG A 259 9.43 5.55 8.42
C ARG A 259 9.81 6.75 7.54
N ALA A 260 11.02 6.75 6.97
CA ALA A 260 11.44 7.79 6.03
C ALA A 260 10.61 7.76 4.75
N SER A 261 10.38 6.57 4.19
CA SER A 261 9.55 6.39 3.00
C SER A 261 8.08 6.76 3.24
N TYR A 262 7.53 6.47 4.41
CA TYR A 262 6.18 6.90 4.80
C TYR A 262 6.03 8.43 4.79
N ARG A 263 6.98 9.16 5.43
CA ARG A 263 6.95 10.63 5.42
C ARG A 263 7.00 11.17 3.99
N ARG A 264 7.88 10.61 3.17
CA ARG A 264 7.98 11.01 1.76
C ARG A 264 6.69 10.74 0.99
N MET A 265 6.04 9.62 1.25
CA MET A 265 4.75 9.29 0.64
C MET A 265 3.69 10.33 0.96
N ASN A 266 3.57 10.76 2.21
CA ASN A 266 2.59 11.76 2.62
C ASN A 266 2.82 13.11 1.90
N GLU A 267 4.09 13.57 1.81
CA GLU A 267 4.45 14.78 1.05
C GLU A 267 4.07 14.69 -0.44
N LEU A 268 4.37 13.55 -1.05
CA LEU A 268 4.09 13.31 -2.47
C LEU A 268 2.59 13.24 -2.74
N TRP A 269 1.82 12.65 -1.82
CA TRP A 269 0.40 12.41 -2.03
C TRP A 269 -0.40 13.70 -2.11
N GLU A 270 -0.08 14.69 -1.28
CA GLU A 270 -0.76 16.00 -1.28
C GLU A 270 -0.66 16.69 -2.66
N THR A 271 0.55 16.71 -3.24
CA THR A 271 0.75 17.29 -4.58
C THR A 271 0.12 16.41 -5.67
N PHE A 272 0.23 15.10 -5.52
CA PHE A 272 -0.28 14.15 -6.49
C PHE A 272 -1.79 14.23 -6.69
N GLU A 273 -2.58 14.40 -5.63
CA GLU A 273 -4.05 14.53 -5.76
C GLU A 273 -4.45 15.82 -6.47
N VAL A 274 -3.77 16.94 -6.20
CA VAL A 274 -4.01 18.21 -6.89
C VAL A 274 -3.74 18.06 -8.39
N ASP A 275 -2.59 17.48 -8.74
CA ASP A 275 -2.20 17.25 -10.13
C ASP A 275 -3.13 16.26 -10.82
N ALA A 276 -3.53 15.19 -10.12
CA ALA A 276 -4.46 14.21 -10.65
C ALA A 276 -5.82 14.84 -10.98
N ARG A 277 -6.32 15.70 -10.10
CA ARG A 277 -7.56 16.44 -10.34
C ARG A 277 -7.49 17.31 -11.61
N ALA A 278 -6.41 18.08 -11.76
CA ALA A 278 -6.23 18.92 -12.95
C ALA A 278 -6.17 18.08 -14.23
N LYS A 279 -5.45 16.95 -14.20
CA LYS A 279 -5.37 16.02 -15.33
C LYS A 279 -6.73 15.39 -15.66
N CYS A 280 -7.52 15.00 -14.64
CA CYS A 280 -8.86 14.46 -14.83
C CYS A 280 -9.77 15.48 -15.54
N VAL A 281 -9.73 16.75 -15.12
CA VAL A 281 -10.49 17.83 -15.81
C VAL A 281 -10.06 17.93 -17.27
N ALA A 282 -8.75 17.92 -17.54
CA ALA A 282 -8.23 17.95 -18.91
C ALA A 282 -8.66 16.74 -19.76
N MET A 283 -8.88 15.56 -19.14
CA MET A 283 -9.44 14.37 -19.80
C MET A 283 -10.97 14.44 -19.97
N GLY A 284 -11.64 15.52 -19.52
CA GLY A 284 -13.08 15.70 -19.60
C GLY A 284 -13.86 14.91 -18.53
N VAL A 285 -13.23 14.60 -17.40
CA VAL A 285 -13.92 13.99 -16.25
C VAL A 285 -14.68 15.06 -15.49
N THR A 286 -15.96 14.81 -15.26
CA THR A 286 -16.85 15.63 -14.43
C THR A 286 -16.85 15.11 -13.00
N PHE A 287 -16.68 16.02 -12.04
CA PHE A 287 -16.74 15.71 -10.61
C PHE A 287 -18.11 16.07 -10.05
N THR A 288 -18.72 15.15 -9.32
CA THR A 288 -19.94 15.40 -8.53
C THR A 288 -19.66 15.22 -7.05
N TYR A 289 -20.48 15.83 -6.21
CA TYR A 289 -20.35 15.82 -4.76
C TYR A 289 -21.69 15.45 -4.13
N PRO A 290 -21.98 14.13 -4.09
CA PRO A 290 -23.24 13.65 -3.56
C PRO A 290 -23.38 13.94 -2.07
N ASP A 291 -24.63 14.05 -1.59
CA ASP A 291 -24.91 13.92 -0.17
C ASP A 291 -24.50 12.51 0.29
N LYS A 292 -23.62 12.43 1.29
CA LYS A 292 -23.12 11.17 1.82
C LYS A 292 -24.13 10.46 2.72
N ALA A 293 -25.11 11.18 3.30
CA ALA A 293 -26.04 10.61 4.27
C ALA A 293 -26.80 9.36 3.75
N PRO A 294 -27.32 9.33 2.49
CA PRO A 294 -27.94 8.11 1.95
C PRO A 294 -26.96 6.91 1.82
N PHE A 295 -25.68 7.18 1.47
CA PHE A 295 -24.65 6.14 1.39
C PHE A 295 -24.31 5.61 2.77
N VAL A 296 -24.10 6.47 3.76
CA VAL A 296 -23.86 6.12 5.16
C VAL A 296 -24.99 5.25 5.69
N SER A 297 -26.25 5.72 5.56
CA SER A 297 -27.43 5.00 6.05
C SER A 297 -27.54 3.61 5.44
N ARG A 298 -27.29 3.47 4.13
CA ARG A 298 -27.34 2.17 3.47
C ARG A 298 -26.20 1.25 3.91
N ALA A 299 -25.00 1.80 4.12
CA ALA A 299 -23.83 1.07 4.55
C ALA A 299 -23.90 0.55 6.01
N GLU A 300 -24.79 1.12 6.86
CA GLU A 300 -25.03 0.64 8.22
C GLU A 300 -25.39 -0.85 8.29
N VAL A 301 -25.99 -1.39 7.24
CA VAL A 301 -26.30 -2.83 7.15
C VAL A 301 -25.01 -3.64 7.30
N LEU A 302 -23.95 -3.23 6.62
CA LEU A 302 -22.65 -3.91 6.69
C LEU A 302 -22.04 -3.82 8.09
N THR A 303 -22.10 -2.65 8.72
CA THR A 303 -21.61 -2.46 10.10
C THR A 303 -22.35 -3.35 11.09
N LYS A 304 -23.68 -3.50 10.91
CA LYS A 304 -24.51 -4.38 11.76
C LYS A 304 -24.20 -5.86 11.56
N GLU A 305 -23.89 -6.30 10.32
CA GLU A 305 -23.48 -7.69 10.05
C GLU A 305 -22.18 -8.08 10.77
N PHE A 306 -21.29 -7.13 10.98
CA PHE A 306 -20.05 -7.36 11.73
C PHE A 306 -20.16 -7.06 13.24
N ALA A 307 -21.35 -6.71 13.76
CA ALA A 307 -21.55 -6.37 15.16
C ALA A 307 -21.26 -7.54 16.13
N ASP A 308 -21.40 -8.79 15.65
CA ASP A 308 -21.10 -10.00 16.43
C ASP A 308 -19.61 -10.37 16.45
N ASP A 309 -18.78 -9.77 15.58
CA ASP A 309 -17.33 -9.90 15.65
C ASP A 309 -16.78 -8.96 16.74
N ALA A 310 -16.62 -9.50 17.95
CA ALA A 310 -16.16 -8.73 19.10
C ALA A 310 -14.80 -8.06 18.88
N ARG A 311 -13.89 -8.71 18.13
CA ARG A 311 -12.57 -8.17 17.81
C ARG A 311 -12.66 -6.98 16.87
N LEU A 312 -13.44 -7.09 15.81
CA LEU A 312 -13.66 -6.01 14.85
C LEU A 312 -14.40 -4.83 15.51
N LYS A 313 -15.41 -5.11 16.32
CA LYS A 313 -16.14 -4.09 17.08
C LYS A 313 -15.22 -3.30 18.02
N ALA A 314 -14.34 -3.99 18.75
CA ALA A 314 -13.36 -3.34 19.60
C ALA A 314 -12.37 -2.49 18.80
N LEU A 315 -11.94 -2.97 17.63
CA LEU A 315 -11.04 -2.23 16.74
C LEU A 315 -11.70 -0.95 16.19
N ILE A 316 -12.96 -1.04 15.72
CA ILE A 316 -13.74 0.13 15.26
C ILE A 316 -13.90 1.13 16.40
N GLY A 317 -14.18 0.67 17.62
CA GLY A 317 -14.29 1.53 18.79
C GLY A 317 -13.00 2.28 19.11
N ARG A 318 -11.84 1.63 18.99
CA ARG A 318 -10.52 2.27 19.16
C ARG A 318 -10.24 3.29 18.06
N ILE A 319 -10.57 2.97 16.82
CA ILE A 319 -10.44 3.91 15.68
C ILE A 319 -11.30 5.15 15.94
N ALA A 320 -12.54 5.00 16.34
CA ALA A 320 -13.45 6.13 16.58
C ALA A 320 -12.94 7.09 17.67
N GLN A 321 -12.14 6.60 18.62
CA GLN A 321 -11.55 7.37 19.73
C GLN A 321 -10.20 8.01 19.38
N SER A 322 -9.59 7.62 18.25
CA SER A 322 -8.35 8.21 17.76
C SER A 322 -8.63 9.54 17.07
#